data_c674322ae6ca34022ccc6cd5d9e1b2d1
#
_entry.id   c674322ae6ca34022ccc6cd5d9e1b2d1
#
_cell.length_a   1.000
_cell.length_b   1.000
_cell.length_c   1.000
_cell.angle_alpha   90.00
_cell.angle_beta   90.00
_cell.angle_gamma   90.00
#
_symmetry.space_group_name_H-M   'P 1'
#
loop_
_entity.id
_entity.type
_entity.pdbx_description
1 polymer ?
#
loop_
_entity_poly.entity_id
_entity_poly.type
_entity_poly.pdbx_seq_one_letter_code
_entity_poly.pdbx_strand_id
1 'polypeptide(L)'
;MNDEEVRRLYVDEGLTLAVVAERLGCSLTTAWRHLMASGVTCREAAPRHLRTTFGGSLAEQAYLVGLRIGDLHVAMEGSRTIVVKCTSTRAEQIDLFRLVFGPYGHVYTDEAGLSGRKRQSIGMEVRLDMSFAFLLPKQDAVPDWILASDETFFAFFGGYVDAEGYFHKYYLRKQPKPLARLEIRSYDSTLLTQLGEGLNARGILCAPARLRVRAGYTNKYGVRSNRDLWGLGVHRRDSLRALIARLDAYIRHARRRRDMLAVLEVAMLA
;
A
#
# COMPACT_ATOMS: atom_id res chain seq x y z
N MET A 1 -47.42 8.39 -0.96
CA MET A 1 -46.57 7.26 -0.57
C MET A 1 -46.84 7.00 0.89
N ASN A 2 -47.15 5.77 1.27
CA ASN A 2 -47.54 5.41 2.63
C ASN A 2 -46.32 4.76 3.34
N ASP A 3 -46.03 5.18 4.58
CA ASP A 3 -44.92 4.63 5.40
C ASP A 3 -45.04 3.12 5.58
N GLU A 4 -46.26 2.63 5.72
CA GLU A 4 -46.57 1.23 5.91
C GLU A 4 -46.28 0.37 4.66
N GLU A 5 -46.46 0.92 3.48
CA GLU A 5 -46.14 0.27 2.21
C GLU A 5 -44.63 0.17 1.99
N VAL A 6 -43.88 1.26 2.32
CA VAL A 6 -42.42 1.24 2.31
C VAL A 6 -41.88 0.21 3.30
N ARG A 7 -42.47 0.17 4.51
CA ARG A 7 -42.11 -0.81 5.54
C ARG A 7 -42.37 -2.24 5.06
N ARG A 8 -43.54 -2.52 4.52
CA ARG A 8 -43.92 -3.86 3.99
C ARG A 8 -42.93 -4.33 2.92
N LEU A 9 -42.67 -3.52 1.92
CA LEU A 9 -41.74 -3.86 0.85
C LEU A 9 -40.30 -4.11 1.36
N TYR A 10 -39.86 -3.30 2.35
CA TYR A 10 -38.51 -3.40 2.86
C TYR A 10 -38.36 -4.53 3.90
N VAL A 11 -39.30 -4.66 4.84
CA VAL A 11 -39.18 -5.62 5.96
C VAL A 11 -39.74 -6.99 5.57
N ASP A 12 -40.98 -7.04 5.05
CA ASP A 12 -41.68 -8.29 4.86
C ASP A 12 -41.30 -8.96 3.51
N GLU A 13 -41.12 -8.17 2.45
CA GLU A 13 -40.67 -8.69 1.14
C GLU A 13 -39.13 -8.74 1.03
N GLY A 14 -38.39 -8.18 1.98
CA GLY A 14 -36.95 -8.26 2.00
C GLY A 14 -36.23 -7.44 0.93
N LEU A 15 -36.90 -6.51 0.25
CA LEU A 15 -36.35 -5.73 -0.85
C LEU A 15 -35.29 -4.73 -0.36
N THR A 16 -34.32 -4.39 -1.21
CA THR A 16 -33.39 -3.29 -0.91
C THR A 16 -34.13 -1.95 -1.02
N LEU A 17 -33.66 -0.93 -0.30
CA LEU A 17 -34.28 0.40 -0.34
C LEU A 17 -34.27 1.02 -1.75
N ALA A 18 -33.25 0.68 -2.55
CA ALA A 18 -33.19 1.12 -3.95
C ALA A 18 -34.32 0.51 -4.80
N VAL A 19 -34.58 -0.79 -4.64
CA VAL A 19 -35.69 -1.47 -5.34
C VAL A 19 -37.05 -0.96 -4.86
N VAL A 20 -37.18 -0.67 -3.56
CA VAL A 20 -38.39 -0.06 -3.00
C VAL A 20 -38.64 1.33 -3.62
N ALA A 21 -37.60 2.17 -3.70
CA ALA A 21 -37.69 3.49 -4.31
C ALA A 21 -38.08 3.42 -5.79
N GLU A 22 -37.49 2.51 -6.55
CA GLU A 22 -37.83 2.27 -7.95
C GLU A 22 -39.30 1.81 -8.13
N ARG A 23 -39.72 0.83 -7.31
CA ARG A 23 -41.09 0.29 -7.34
C ARG A 23 -42.17 1.32 -7.02
N LEU A 24 -41.83 2.25 -6.12
CA LEU A 24 -42.76 3.29 -5.70
C LEU A 24 -42.61 4.60 -6.50
N GLY A 25 -41.73 4.61 -7.50
CA GLY A 25 -41.51 5.78 -8.37
C GLY A 25 -40.94 7.02 -7.62
N CYS A 26 -40.13 6.81 -6.58
CA CYS A 26 -39.62 7.91 -5.76
C CYS A 26 -38.08 7.87 -5.65
N SER A 27 -37.50 8.94 -5.08
CA SER A 27 -36.07 8.98 -4.81
C SER A 27 -35.70 8.05 -3.65
N LEU A 28 -34.45 7.56 -3.65
CA LEU A 28 -33.90 6.76 -2.54
C LEU A 28 -34.02 7.51 -1.19
N THR A 29 -33.77 8.82 -1.20
CA THR A 29 -33.88 9.69 -0.01
C THR A 29 -35.33 9.75 0.49
N THR A 30 -36.29 9.78 -0.41
CA THR A 30 -37.71 9.80 -0.07
C THR A 30 -38.11 8.45 0.54
N ALA A 31 -37.77 7.33 -0.07
CA ALA A 31 -38.03 6.01 0.48
C ALA A 31 -37.38 5.82 1.87
N TRP A 32 -36.14 6.32 2.05
CA TRP A 32 -35.46 6.28 3.33
C TRP A 32 -36.20 7.07 4.43
N ARG A 33 -36.70 8.28 4.11
CA ARG A 33 -37.46 9.09 5.08
C ARG A 33 -38.72 8.39 5.54
N HIS A 34 -39.47 7.80 4.62
CA HIS A 34 -40.68 7.05 4.96
C HIS A 34 -40.39 5.80 5.79
N LEU A 35 -39.29 5.10 5.48
CA LEU A 35 -38.84 3.95 6.28
C LEU A 35 -38.48 4.38 7.73
N MET A 36 -37.77 5.49 7.88
CA MET A 36 -37.44 6.03 9.20
C MET A 36 -38.69 6.48 9.95
N ALA A 37 -39.66 7.12 9.28
CA ALA A 37 -40.92 7.53 9.87
C ALA A 37 -41.75 6.35 10.34
N SER A 38 -41.63 5.18 9.71
CA SER A 38 -42.27 3.92 10.14
C SER A 38 -41.59 3.25 11.34
N GLY A 39 -40.53 3.87 11.93
CA GLY A 39 -39.78 3.34 13.08
C GLY A 39 -38.87 2.15 12.75
N VAL A 40 -38.65 1.86 11.48
CA VAL A 40 -37.80 0.75 11.06
C VAL A 40 -36.34 1.22 10.98
N THR A 41 -35.46 0.55 11.69
CA THR A 41 -34.01 0.73 11.52
C THR A 41 -33.59 0.11 10.18
N CYS A 42 -32.86 0.86 9.37
CA CYS A 42 -32.28 0.32 8.13
C CYS A 42 -31.47 -0.94 8.45
N ARG A 43 -31.59 -1.95 7.57
CA ARG A 43 -30.68 -3.10 7.62
C ARG A 43 -29.24 -2.60 7.63
N GLU A 44 -28.38 -3.42 8.22
CA GLU A 44 -26.96 -3.14 8.22
C GLU A 44 -26.47 -2.65 6.87
N ALA A 45 -25.58 -1.68 6.88
CA ALA A 45 -24.99 -1.16 5.66
C ALA A 45 -24.45 -2.32 4.82
N ALA A 46 -24.63 -2.23 3.49
CA ALA A 46 -24.07 -3.24 2.58
C ALA A 46 -22.59 -3.48 2.94
N PRO A 47 -22.06 -4.70 2.84
CA PRO A 47 -20.67 -5.03 3.25
C PRO A 47 -19.63 -4.03 2.75
N ARG A 48 -19.84 -3.43 1.58
CA ARG A 48 -19.00 -2.37 1.00
C ARG A 48 -18.92 -1.07 1.82
N HIS A 49 -19.81 -0.87 2.78
CA HIS A 49 -19.83 0.31 3.66
C HIS A 49 -19.36 0.01 5.08
N LEU A 50 -19.14 -1.28 5.39
CA LEU A 50 -18.58 -1.66 6.67
C LEU A 50 -17.11 -1.24 6.72
N ARG A 51 -16.71 -0.69 7.86
CA ARG A 51 -15.33 -0.32 8.15
C ARG A 51 -14.96 -0.93 9.48
N THR A 52 -13.83 -1.61 9.50
CA THR A 52 -13.29 -2.22 10.72
C THR A 52 -12.19 -1.34 11.27
N THR A 53 -12.22 -1.10 12.57
CA THR A 53 -11.18 -0.38 13.29
C THR A 53 -9.85 -1.12 13.17
N PHE A 54 -8.75 -0.39 13.01
CA PHE A 54 -7.41 -0.96 13.00
C PHE A 54 -7.13 -1.63 14.35
N GLY A 55 -6.93 -2.93 14.32
CA GLY A 55 -6.58 -3.75 15.49
C GLY A 55 -5.20 -4.40 15.37
N GLY A 56 -4.39 -3.95 14.43
CA GLY A 56 -3.07 -4.53 14.18
C GLY A 56 -2.04 -4.14 15.24
N SER A 57 -0.93 -4.87 15.28
CA SER A 57 0.23 -4.58 16.14
C SER A 57 0.97 -3.32 15.70
N LEU A 58 1.91 -2.84 16.54
CA LEU A 58 2.84 -1.76 16.18
C LEU A 58 3.68 -2.12 14.95
N ALA A 59 4.06 -3.38 14.79
CA ALA A 59 4.76 -3.85 13.59
C ALA A 59 3.90 -3.74 12.34
N GLU A 60 2.61 -4.08 12.44
CA GLU A 60 1.68 -3.92 11.33
C GLU A 60 1.45 -2.44 10.97
N GLN A 61 1.31 -1.59 11.98
CA GLN A 61 1.26 -0.14 11.80
C GLN A 61 2.52 0.37 11.11
N ALA A 62 3.71 -0.06 11.55
CA ALA A 62 4.99 0.31 10.93
C ALA A 62 5.07 -0.13 9.47
N TYR A 63 4.65 -1.36 9.15
CA TYR A 63 4.58 -1.85 7.78
C TYR A 63 3.69 -0.96 6.89
N LEU A 64 2.50 -0.59 7.38
CA LEU A 64 1.59 0.30 6.66
C LEU A 64 2.17 1.69 6.42
N VAL A 65 2.90 2.23 7.40
CA VAL A 65 3.61 3.52 7.25
C VAL A 65 4.70 3.41 6.18
N GLY A 66 5.46 2.32 6.15
CA GLY A 66 6.46 2.06 5.11
C GLY A 66 5.84 2.00 3.71
N LEU A 67 4.76 1.26 3.56
CA LEU A 67 4.00 1.16 2.31
C LEU A 67 3.42 2.52 1.88
N ARG A 68 2.94 3.32 2.86
CA ARG A 68 2.39 4.67 2.65
C ARG A 68 3.41 5.63 2.06
N ILE A 69 4.61 5.62 2.59
CA ILE A 69 5.68 6.53 2.13
C ILE A 69 6.04 6.26 0.66
N GLY A 70 6.05 4.99 0.25
CA GLY A 70 6.35 4.62 -1.14
C GLY A 70 5.18 4.90 -2.09
N ASP A 71 4.16 4.09 -2.06
CA ASP A 71 3.20 3.94 -3.16
C ASP A 71 1.80 4.49 -2.88
N LEU A 72 1.45 4.81 -1.63
CA LEU A 72 0.07 5.16 -1.32
C LEU A 72 -0.17 6.67 -1.28
N HIS A 73 -1.32 7.08 -1.79
CA HIS A 73 -1.90 8.39 -1.54
C HIS A 73 -2.95 8.26 -0.44
N VAL A 74 -2.82 9.06 0.62
CA VAL A 74 -3.76 9.05 1.75
C VAL A 74 -4.26 10.45 1.99
N ALA A 75 -5.56 10.59 2.13
CA ALA A 75 -6.24 11.85 2.43
C ALA A 75 -7.41 11.64 3.38
N MET A 76 -7.83 12.68 4.05
CA MET A 76 -9.05 12.69 4.84
C MET A 76 -10.22 13.14 3.96
N GLU A 77 -11.32 12.40 3.97
CA GLU A 77 -12.58 12.76 3.33
C GLU A 77 -13.62 13.08 4.41
N GLY A 78 -14.06 14.33 4.46
CA GLY A 78 -14.88 14.81 5.59
C GLY A 78 -14.12 14.73 6.92
N SER A 79 -14.84 14.49 8.02
CA SER A 79 -14.28 14.44 9.37
C SER A 79 -14.06 13.04 9.93
N ARG A 80 -14.43 11.99 9.19
CA ARG A 80 -14.50 10.63 9.76
C ARG A 80 -13.99 9.52 8.83
N THR A 81 -13.39 9.87 7.70
CA THR A 81 -13.00 8.90 6.69
C THR A 81 -11.57 9.13 6.24
N ILE A 82 -10.77 8.10 6.34
CA ILE A 82 -9.44 8.04 5.73
C ILE A 82 -9.58 7.33 4.40
N VAL A 83 -9.18 8.00 3.33
CA VAL A 83 -9.18 7.43 1.96
C VAL A 83 -7.75 7.08 1.59
N VAL A 84 -7.53 5.81 1.27
CA VAL A 84 -6.24 5.31 0.78
C VAL A 84 -6.39 4.95 -0.69
N LYS A 85 -5.48 5.45 -1.52
CA LYS A 85 -5.47 5.21 -2.98
C LYS A 85 -4.11 4.71 -3.44
N CYS A 86 -4.14 3.85 -4.43
CA CYS A 86 -2.96 3.43 -5.19
C CYS A 86 -3.35 3.21 -6.64
N THR A 87 -2.39 3.37 -7.55
CA THR A 87 -2.60 3.08 -8.98
C THR A 87 -1.47 2.21 -9.48
N SER A 88 -1.79 1.11 -10.14
CA SER A 88 -0.77 0.20 -10.66
C SER A 88 -1.18 -0.42 -11.99
N THR A 89 -0.16 -0.82 -12.77
CA THR A 89 -0.31 -1.66 -13.97
C THR A 89 -0.04 -3.14 -13.66
N ARG A 90 0.14 -3.51 -12.38
CA ARG A 90 0.58 -4.84 -11.93
C ARG A 90 -0.47 -5.49 -11.06
N ALA A 91 -0.84 -6.72 -11.39
CA ALA A 91 -1.81 -7.51 -10.62
C ALA A 91 -1.34 -7.74 -9.18
N GLU A 92 -0.04 -8.00 -8.98
CA GLU A 92 0.51 -8.27 -7.65
C GLU A 92 0.39 -7.07 -6.70
N GLN A 93 0.35 -5.83 -7.23
CA GLN A 93 0.12 -4.64 -6.41
C GLN A 93 -1.36 -4.52 -6.01
N ILE A 94 -2.27 -4.95 -6.89
CA ILE A 94 -3.71 -4.99 -6.60
C ILE A 94 -3.97 -6.02 -5.49
N ASP A 95 -3.35 -7.19 -5.61
CA ASP A 95 -3.48 -8.26 -4.62
C ASP A 95 -2.91 -7.85 -3.27
N LEU A 96 -1.75 -7.16 -3.26
CA LEU A 96 -1.18 -6.58 -2.05
C LEU A 96 -2.13 -5.58 -1.40
N PHE A 97 -2.70 -4.67 -2.18
CA PHE A 97 -3.63 -3.65 -1.66
C PHE A 97 -4.88 -4.29 -1.04
N ARG A 98 -5.44 -5.32 -1.70
CA ARG A 98 -6.56 -6.10 -1.17
C ARG A 98 -6.20 -6.89 0.09
N LEU A 99 -5.03 -7.52 0.10
CA LEU A 99 -4.53 -8.27 1.26
C LEU A 99 -4.41 -7.38 2.50
N VAL A 100 -3.89 -6.18 2.31
CA VAL A 100 -3.53 -5.26 3.39
C VAL A 100 -4.75 -4.49 3.90
N PHE A 101 -5.64 -4.03 3.02
CA PHE A 101 -6.75 -3.16 3.38
C PHE A 101 -8.12 -3.84 3.35
N GLY A 102 -8.27 -4.96 2.63
CA GLY A 102 -9.53 -5.70 2.52
C GLY A 102 -10.16 -6.11 3.86
N PRO A 103 -9.39 -6.49 4.89
CA PRO A 103 -9.92 -6.79 6.22
C PRO A 103 -10.59 -5.58 6.92
N TYR A 104 -10.26 -4.36 6.51
CA TYR A 104 -10.68 -3.13 7.17
C TYR A 104 -11.75 -2.35 6.40
N GLY A 105 -11.91 -2.62 5.11
CA GLY A 105 -12.91 -1.97 4.28
C GLY A 105 -12.98 -2.53 2.88
N HIS A 106 -14.06 -2.21 2.18
CA HIS A 106 -14.22 -2.64 0.79
C HIS A 106 -13.19 -1.94 -0.12
N VAL A 107 -12.44 -2.73 -0.86
CA VAL A 107 -11.47 -2.24 -1.86
C VAL A 107 -12.18 -2.07 -3.20
N TYR A 108 -12.33 -0.83 -3.62
CA TYR A 108 -12.80 -0.48 -4.96
C TYR A 108 -11.63 -0.57 -5.93
N THR A 109 -11.88 -1.16 -7.08
CA THR A 109 -10.95 -1.16 -8.21
C THR A 109 -11.62 -0.50 -9.40
N ASP A 110 -10.98 0.52 -9.96
CA ASP A 110 -11.42 1.16 -11.18
C ASP A 110 -10.42 0.82 -12.29
N GLU A 111 -10.89 0.10 -13.29
CA GLU A 111 -10.17 -0.06 -14.54
C GLU A 111 -10.32 1.24 -15.32
N ALA A 112 -9.59 2.26 -14.90
CA ALA A 112 -9.55 3.52 -15.62
C ALA A 112 -9.12 3.25 -17.05
N GLY A 113 -10.09 3.15 -17.93
CA GLY A 113 -9.90 3.12 -19.37
C GLY A 113 -9.22 4.41 -19.79
N LEU A 114 -7.90 4.47 -19.68
CA LEU A 114 -7.10 5.54 -20.21
C LEU A 114 -7.13 5.38 -21.74
N SER A 115 -8.15 5.99 -22.33
CA SER A 115 -8.24 6.15 -23.78
C SER A 115 -6.91 6.75 -24.26
N GLY A 116 -6.17 5.98 -25.05
CA GLY A 116 -4.98 6.45 -25.75
C GLY A 116 -3.62 6.09 -25.14
N ARG A 117 -3.51 5.47 -23.97
CA ARG A 117 -2.22 4.99 -23.44
C ARG A 117 -2.06 3.48 -23.58
N LYS A 118 -0.87 3.03 -24.02
CA LYS A 118 -0.54 1.62 -24.32
C LYS A 118 -0.56 0.66 -23.11
N ARG A 119 -0.76 1.13 -21.88
CA ARG A 119 -0.87 0.30 -20.66
C ARG A 119 -2.06 0.79 -19.84
N GLN A 120 -3.01 -0.10 -19.66
CA GLN A 120 -4.13 0.09 -18.76
C GLN A 120 -3.60 0.09 -17.31
N SER A 121 -3.85 1.16 -16.56
CA SER A 121 -3.58 1.21 -15.11
C SER A 121 -4.89 1.02 -14.36
N ILE A 122 -4.82 0.31 -13.25
CA ILE A 122 -5.95 0.07 -12.36
C ILE A 122 -5.80 0.97 -11.14
N GLY A 123 -6.80 1.80 -10.89
CA GLY A 123 -6.94 2.56 -9.66
C GLY A 123 -7.53 1.67 -8.56
N MET A 124 -7.01 1.81 -7.36
CA MET A 124 -7.52 1.16 -6.16
C MET A 124 -7.83 2.21 -5.11
N GLU A 125 -8.95 2.06 -4.44
CA GLU A 125 -9.38 2.94 -3.36
C GLU A 125 -10.02 2.12 -2.24
N VAL A 126 -9.73 2.48 -0.99
CA VAL A 126 -10.43 1.98 0.18
C VAL A 126 -10.77 3.16 1.11
N ARG A 127 -11.95 3.08 1.72
CA ARG A 127 -12.40 4.03 2.75
C ARG A 127 -12.34 3.37 4.10
N LEU A 128 -11.54 3.93 5.01
CA LEU A 128 -11.23 3.42 6.33
C LEU A 128 -11.77 4.37 7.40
N ASP A 129 -11.85 3.92 8.63
CA ASP A 129 -12.20 4.76 9.77
C ASP A 129 -11.01 5.59 10.28
N MET A 130 -11.22 6.40 11.32
CA MET A 130 -10.21 7.31 11.87
C MET A 130 -9.07 6.60 12.61
N SER A 131 -9.17 5.31 12.90
CA SER A 131 -8.06 4.54 13.48
C SER A 131 -6.84 4.45 12.54
N PHE A 132 -7.05 4.70 11.25
CA PHE A 132 -5.99 4.80 10.24
C PHE A 132 -5.41 6.22 10.06
N ALA A 133 -5.75 7.18 10.93
CA ALA A 133 -5.25 8.55 10.83
C ALA A 133 -3.71 8.65 10.92
N PHE A 134 -3.04 7.64 11.46
CA PHE A 134 -1.58 7.55 11.46
C PHE A 134 -0.95 7.49 10.06
N LEU A 135 -1.74 7.19 9.02
CA LEU A 135 -1.29 7.22 7.62
C LEU A 135 -1.36 8.61 6.97
N LEU A 136 -2.04 9.59 7.58
CA LEU A 136 -2.23 10.92 6.99
C LEU A 136 -0.91 11.66 6.76
N PRO A 137 0.01 11.75 7.75
CA PRO A 137 1.27 12.43 7.53
C PRO A 137 2.12 11.66 6.51
N LYS A 138 2.51 12.34 5.41
CA LYS A 138 3.60 11.84 4.58
C LYS A 138 4.89 12.47 5.11
N GLN A 139 5.63 11.71 5.88
CA GLN A 139 6.89 12.15 6.46
C GLN A 139 8.04 11.88 5.49
N ASP A 140 9.01 12.80 5.44
CA ASP A 140 10.25 12.64 4.67
C ASP A 140 11.35 11.95 5.48
N ALA A 141 11.00 11.43 6.67
CA ALA A 141 11.88 10.78 7.61
C ALA A 141 11.22 9.56 8.25
N VAL A 142 12.03 8.64 8.75
CA VAL A 142 11.55 7.50 9.53
C VAL A 142 11.15 7.99 10.92
N PRO A 143 9.91 7.77 11.38
CA PRO A 143 9.49 8.15 12.73
C PRO A 143 10.32 7.48 13.82
N ASP A 144 10.63 8.19 14.90
CA ASP A 144 11.48 7.69 15.99
C ASP A 144 10.97 6.39 16.61
N TRP A 145 9.65 6.25 16.79
CA TRP A 145 9.06 5.03 17.34
C TRP A 145 9.31 3.79 16.47
N ILE A 146 9.51 3.97 15.15
CA ILE A 146 9.87 2.89 14.22
C ILE A 146 11.34 2.50 14.41
N LEU A 147 12.21 3.47 14.69
CA LEU A 147 13.62 3.21 14.94
C LEU A 147 13.90 2.56 16.30
N ALA A 148 12.94 2.62 17.23
CA ALA A 148 13.07 2.20 18.62
C ALA A 148 13.26 0.67 18.79
N SER A 149 12.77 -0.15 17.86
CA SER A 149 12.91 -1.61 17.95
C SER A 149 13.24 -2.23 16.59
N ASP A 150 13.80 -3.44 16.62
CA ASP A 150 14.05 -4.23 15.41
C ASP A 150 12.72 -4.62 14.74
N GLU A 151 11.72 -4.96 15.52
CA GLU A 151 10.42 -5.41 15.02
C GLU A 151 9.75 -4.32 14.18
N THR A 152 9.60 -3.10 14.74
CA THR A 152 8.99 -1.97 14.03
C THR A 152 9.84 -1.51 12.87
N PHE A 153 11.17 -1.49 13.02
CA PHE A 153 12.10 -1.11 11.95
C PHE A 153 11.99 -2.05 10.74
N PHE A 154 12.08 -3.37 10.94
CA PHE A 154 12.02 -4.32 9.83
C PHE A 154 10.61 -4.44 9.23
N ALA A 155 9.57 -4.26 10.02
CA ALA A 155 8.21 -4.18 9.51
C ALA A 155 8.03 -2.95 8.60
N PHE A 156 8.47 -1.77 9.04
CA PHE A 156 8.48 -0.55 8.21
C PHE A 156 9.30 -0.74 6.94
N PHE A 157 10.53 -1.25 7.10
CA PHE A 157 11.42 -1.47 5.97
C PHE A 157 10.82 -2.47 4.98
N GLY A 158 10.14 -3.53 5.45
CA GLY A 158 9.39 -4.47 4.61
C GLY A 158 8.29 -3.81 3.80
N GLY A 159 7.47 -2.97 4.43
CA GLY A 159 6.43 -2.20 3.73
C GLY A 159 7.01 -1.24 2.69
N TYR A 160 8.12 -0.58 3.01
CA TYR A 160 8.80 0.31 2.07
C TYR A 160 9.48 -0.45 0.92
N VAL A 161 10.01 -1.66 1.18
CA VAL A 161 10.55 -2.57 0.15
C VAL A 161 9.44 -3.08 -0.76
N ASP A 162 8.28 -3.39 -0.22
CA ASP A 162 7.12 -3.82 -1.04
C ASP A 162 6.68 -2.71 -2.00
N ALA A 163 6.77 -1.45 -1.60
CA ALA A 163 6.53 -0.30 -2.47
C ALA A 163 7.68 -0.07 -3.47
N GLU A 164 8.86 0.26 -2.98
CA GLU A 164 9.98 0.84 -3.76
C GLU A 164 11.17 -0.11 -3.92
N GLY A 165 11.21 -1.23 -3.20
CA GLY A 165 12.34 -2.13 -3.18
C GLY A 165 12.47 -2.96 -4.46
N TYR A 166 13.69 -3.35 -4.76
CA TYR A 166 14.02 -4.15 -5.92
C TYR A 166 15.11 -5.16 -5.59
N PHE A 167 14.71 -6.42 -5.47
CA PHE A 167 15.64 -7.54 -5.37
C PHE A 167 16.12 -7.93 -6.77
N HIS A 168 17.42 -8.01 -6.96
CA HIS A 168 18.00 -8.22 -8.27
C HIS A 168 19.15 -9.21 -8.28
N LYS A 169 19.01 -10.22 -9.14
CA LYS A 169 20.06 -11.15 -9.53
C LYS A 169 20.62 -10.72 -10.87
N TYR A 170 21.94 -10.61 -11.01
CA TYR A 170 22.58 -10.18 -12.24
C TYR A 170 23.92 -10.86 -12.45
N TYR A 171 24.39 -10.85 -13.70
CA TYR A 171 25.67 -11.39 -14.10
C TYR A 171 26.56 -10.27 -14.62
N LEU A 172 27.83 -10.30 -14.22
CA LEU A 172 28.85 -9.45 -14.85
C LEU A 172 29.51 -10.22 -15.98
N ARG A 173 29.82 -9.53 -17.07
CA ARG A 173 30.32 -10.13 -18.33
C ARG A 173 31.54 -11.06 -18.16
N LYS A 174 32.35 -10.83 -17.13
CA LYS A 174 33.58 -11.59 -16.85
C LYS A 174 33.49 -12.48 -15.59
N GLN A 175 32.34 -12.59 -14.98
CA GLN A 175 32.15 -13.39 -13.75
C GLN A 175 31.13 -14.51 -14.00
N PRO A 176 31.52 -15.78 -13.82
CA PRO A 176 30.63 -16.91 -14.05
C PRO A 176 29.55 -17.03 -12.96
N LYS A 177 29.81 -16.51 -11.75
CA LYS A 177 28.87 -16.58 -10.65
C LYS A 177 27.91 -15.37 -10.67
N PRO A 178 26.61 -15.60 -10.40
CA PRO A 178 25.66 -14.50 -10.27
C PRO A 178 25.96 -13.64 -9.06
N LEU A 179 25.64 -12.37 -9.17
CA LEU A 179 25.62 -11.40 -8.08
C LEU A 179 24.19 -11.09 -7.71
N ALA A 180 23.99 -10.67 -6.49
CA ALA A 180 22.68 -10.32 -5.97
C ALA A 180 22.72 -9.03 -5.15
N ARG A 181 21.60 -8.31 -5.10
CA ARG A 181 21.46 -7.11 -4.30
C ARG A 181 19.99 -6.81 -3.99
N LEU A 182 19.77 -6.11 -2.89
CA LEU A 182 18.60 -5.25 -2.72
C LEU A 182 18.99 -3.84 -3.11
N GLU A 183 18.18 -3.16 -3.90
CA GLU A 183 18.29 -1.74 -4.22
C GLU A 183 16.95 -1.04 -3.98
N ILE A 184 16.98 0.13 -3.38
CA ILE A 184 15.83 1.02 -3.22
C ILE A 184 16.20 2.34 -3.89
N ARG A 185 15.27 2.91 -4.65
CA ARG A 185 15.43 4.22 -5.29
C ARG A 185 14.32 5.14 -4.85
N SER A 186 14.66 6.31 -4.39
CA SER A 186 13.69 7.31 -3.93
C SER A 186 14.20 8.72 -4.21
N TYR A 187 13.28 9.66 -4.24
CA TYR A 187 13.57 11.09 -4.27
C TYR A 187 13.87 11.65 -2.85
N ASP A 188 13.65 10.86 -1.79
CA ASP A 188 13.79 11.27 -0.40
C ASP A 188 15.13 10.78 0.18
N SER A 189 16.17 11.61 0.04
CA SER A 189 17.53 11.27 0.49
C SER A 189 17.61 11.08 2.00
N THR A 190 16.88 11.89 2.78
CA THR A 190 16.88 11.81 4.26
C THR A 190 16.36 10.45 4.72
N LEU A 191 15.24 10.00 4.17
CA LEU A 191 14.68 8.68 4.45
C LEU A 191 15.67 7.56 4.14
N LEU A 192 16.29 7.59 2.94
CA LEU A 192 17.26 6.56 2.53
C LEU A 192 18.51 6.58 3.43
N THR A 193 18.95 7.75 3.88
CA THR A 193 20.07 7.87 4.81
C THR A 193 19.75 7.23 6.15
N GLN A 194 18.63 7.57 6.77
CA GLN A 194 18.17 6.97 8.03
C GLN A 194 17.97 5.44 7.93
N LEU A 195 17.44 4.96 6.81
CA LEU A 195 17.33 3.52 6.57
C LEU A 195 18.71 2.84 6.50
N GLY A 196 19.67 3.45 5.80
CA GLY A 196 21.04 2.94 5.72
C GLY A 196 21.72 2.89 7.08
N GLU A 197 21.59 3.96 7.88
CA GLU A 197 22.10 4.04 9.25
C GLU A 197 21.43 3.00 10.15
N GLY A 198 20.10 2.88 10.07
CA GLY A 198 19.32 1.90 10.82
C GLY A 198 19.69 0.45 10.49
N LEU A 199 19.98 0.12 9.23
CA LEU A 199 20.49 -1.19 8.82
C LEU A 199 21.89 -1.45 9.38
N ASN A 200 22.81 -0.46 9.26
CA ASN A 200 24.17 -0.58 9.77
C ASN A 200 24.20 -0.76 11.29
N ALA A 201 23.39 -0.03 12.04
CA ALA A 201 23.24 -0.19 13.48
C ALA A 201 22.76 -1.58 13.90
N ARG A 202 22.09 -2.30 12.99
CA ARG A 202 21.57 -3.66 13.18
C ARG A 202 22.47 -4.73 12.56
N GLY A 203 23.71 -4.39 12.20
CA GLY A 203 24.70 -5.32 11.67
C GLY A 203 24.51 -5.69 10.19
N ILE A 204 23.64 -5.01 9.47
CA ILE A 204 23.42 -5.22 8.03
C ILE A 204 24.18 -4.13 7.27
N LEU A 205 25.37 -4.48 6.79
CA LEU A 205 26.24 -3.51 6.13
C LEU A 205 25.63 -3.00 4.82
N CYS A 206 25.36 -1.72 4.82
CA CYS A 206 24.79 -0.96 3.74
C CYS A 206 25.67 0.25 3.42
N ALA A 207 25.95 0.47 2.14
CA ALA A 207 26.66 1.69 1.73
C ALA A 207 25.74 2.92 1.89
N PRO A 208 26.30 4.12 2.15
CA PRO A 208 25.52 5.34 2.19
C PRO A 208 24.68 5.54 0.93
N ALA A 209 23.52 6.19 1.07
CA ALA A 209 22.68 6.54 -0.05
C ALA A 209 23.46 7.40 -1.07
N ARG A 210 23.34 7.07 -2.35
CA ARG A 210 24.09 7.72 -3.44
C ARG A 210 23.16 8.36 -4.45
N LEU A 211 23.51 9.54 -4.91
CA LEU A 211 22.84 10.19 -6.03
C LEU A 211 22.97 9.31 -7.30
N ARG A 212 21.85 8.93 -7.89
CA ARG A 212 21.76 8.11 -9.10
C ARG A 212 21.49 8.95 -10.34
N VAL A 213 20.57 9.91 -10.22
CA VAL A 213 20.18 10.81 -11.30
C VAL A 213 20.00 12.21 -10.73
N ARG A 214 20.61 13.21 -11.31
CA ARG A 214 20.44 14.62 -10.92
C ARG A 214 19.14 15.19 -11.51
N ALA A 215 18.54 16.11 -10.78
CA ALA A 215 17.49 16.97 -11.32
C ALA A 215 17.99 17.67 -12.60
N GLY A 216 17.10 17.78 -13.60
CA GLY A 216 17.44 18.36 -14.90
C GLY A 216 18.03 17.37 -15.91
N TYR A 217 18.50 16.18 -15.50
CA TYR A 217 18.99 15.17 -16.45
C TYR A 217 17.86 14.65 -17.34
N THR A 218 18.12 14.60 -18.65
CA THR A 218 17.20 14.02 -19.64
C THR A 218 17.78 12.67 -20.11
N ASN A 219 17.00 11.61 -19.97
CA ASN A 219 17.42 10.28 -20.38
C ASN A 219 17.33 10.10 -21.92
N LYS A 220 17.81 8.95 -22.43
CA LYS A 220 17.80 8.62 -23.87
C LYS A 220 16.40 8.54 -24.51
N TYR A 221 15.34 8.54 -23.72
CA TYR A 221 13.94 8.54 -24.18
C TYR A 221 13.28 9.92 -24.07
N GLY A 222 14.05 10.98 -23.80
CA GLY A 222 13.55 12.36 -23.67
C GLY A 222 12.86 12.67 -22.34
N VAL A 223 12.87 11.75 -21.37
CA VAL A 223 12.26 11.98 -20.05
C VAL A 223 13.23 12.76 -19.17
N ARG A 224 12.82 13.95 -18.73
CA ARG A 224 13.59 14.82 -17.81
C ARG A 224 13.27 14.52 -16.36
N SER A 225 14.30 14.34 -15.54
CA SER A 225 14.18 14.20 -14.10
C SER A 225 13.95 15.55 -13.44
N ASN A 226 12.85 15.71 -12.71
CA ASN A 226 12.52 16.97 -12.02
C ASN A 226 13.16 17.09 -10.63
N ARG A 227 13.60 15.97 -10.05
CA ARG A 227 14.20 15.88 -8.70
C ARG A 227 15.42 14.96 -8.75
N ASP A 228 16.28 15.08 -7.75
CA ASP A 228 17.40 14.17 -7.53
C ASP A 228 16.89 12.79 -7.13
N LEU A 229 17.31 11.75 -7.86
CA LEU A 229 16.99 10.35 -7.53
C LEU A 229 18.16 9.73 -6.81
N TRP A 230 17.91 9.26 -5.60
CA TRP A 230 18.90 8.61 -4.73
C TRP A 230 18.71 7.10 -4.75
N GLY A 231 19.74 6.36 -4.39
CA GLY A 231 19.69 4.91 -4.29
C GLY A 231 20.43 4.40 -3.07
N LEU A 232 19.80 3.49 -2.32
CA LEU A 232 20.36 2.74 -1.22
C LEU A 232 20.48 1.28 -1.65
N GLY A 233 21.56 0.58 -1.27
CA GLY A 233 21.73 -0.81 -1.68
C GLY A 233 22.50 -1.67 -0.69
N VAL A 234 22.02 -2.90 -0.51
CA VAL A 234 22.71 -3.97 0.22
C VAL A 234 23.24 -4.98 -0.81
N HIS A 235 24.57 -5.20 -0.80
CA HIS A 235 25.24 -6.01 -1.83
C HIS A 235 26.06 -7.19 -1.24
N ARG A 236 26.50 -7.07 0.03
CA ARG A 236 27.30 -8.12 0.66
C ARG A 236 26.43 -9.33 0.95
N ARG A 237 26.92 -10.51 0.62
CA ARG A 237 26.16 -11.78 0.80
C ARG A 237 25.68 -11.99 2.23
N ASP A 238 26.58 -11.79 3.21
CA ASP A 238 26.22 -11.95 4.63
C ASP A 238 25.13 -10.96 5.05
N SER A 239 25.26 -9.71 4.62
CA SER A 239 24.24 -8.67 4.88
C SER A 239 22.94 -8.97 4.19
N LEU A 240 22.95 -9.51 2.97
CA LEU A 240 21.72 -9.93 2.26
C LEU A 240 21.04 -11.09 2.98
N ARG A 241 21.80 -12.11 3.41
CA ARG A 241 21.24 -13.23 4.19
C ARG A 241 20.61 -12.76 5.49
N ALA A 242 21.34 -11.94 6.26
CA ALA A 242 20.84 -11.37 7.51
C ALA A 242 19.60 -10.51 7.29
N LEU A 243 19.59 -9.67 6.25
CA LEU A 243 18.46 -8.81 5.90
C LEU A 243 17.23 -9.64 5.49
N ILE A 244 17.42 -10.61 4.60
CA ILE A 244 16.31 -11.46 4.11
C ILE A 244 15.69 -12.26 5.24
N ALA A 245 16.50 -12.80 6.16
CA ALA A 245 16.00 -13.50 7.35
C ALA A 245 15.11 -12.62 8.24
N ARG A 246 15.40 -11.30 8.33
CA ARG A 246 14.59 -10.33 9.07
C ARG A 246 13.34 -9.87 8.29
N LEU A 247 13.42 -9.82 6.96
CA LEU A 247 12.33 -9.34 6.10
C LEU A 247 11.32 -10.43 5.74
N ASP A 248 11.64 -11.71 5.88
CA ASP A 248 10.78 -12.80 5.40
C ASP A 248 9.36 -12.76 5.98
N ALA A 249 9.21 -12.34 7.23
CA ALA A 249 7.91 -12.18 7.87
C ALA A 249 7.12 -10.96 7.36
N TYR A 250 7.78 -9.98 6.74
CA TYR A 250 7.16 -8.69 6.41
C TYR A 250 6.92 -8.46 4.92
N ILE A 251 7.65 -9.14 4.02
CA ILE A 251 7.44 -8.99 2.57
C ILE A 251 6.14 -9.69 2.16
N ARG A 252 5.14 -8.91 1.78
CA ARG A 252 3.79 -9.38 1.41
C ARG A 252 3.53 -9.31 -0.10
N HIS A 253 4.24 -8.46 -0.83
CA HIS A 253 4.12 -8.34 -2.28
C HIS A 253 4.68 -9.60 -2.97
N ALA A 254 3.82 -10.39 -3.63
CA ALA A 254 4.17 -11.72 -4.17
C ALA A 254 5.40 -11.71 -5.08
N ARG A 255 5.53 -10.71 -5.98
CA ARG A 255 6.71 -10.58 -6.83
C ARG A 255 7.96 -10.26 -6.03
N ARG A 256 7.90 -9.33 -5.04
CA ARG A 256 9.05 -8.96 -4.21
C ARG A 256 9.53 -10.15 -3.42
N ARG A 257 8.60 -10.94 -2.86
CA ARG A 257 8.91 -12.18 -2.15
C ARG A 257 9.62 -13.19 -3.04
N ARG A 258 9.14 -13.43 -4.24
CA ARG A 258 9.79 -14.33 -5.22
C ARG A 258 11.20 -13.84 -5.58
N ASP A 259 11.35 -12.55 -5.90
CA ASP A 259 12.64 -11.96 -6.27
C ASP A 259 13.61 -11.98 -5.07
N MET A 260 13.13 -11.80 -3.83
CA MET A 260 13.89 -11.92 -2.58
C MET A 260 14.45 -13.33 -2.39
N LEU A 261 13.62 -14.35 -2.59
CA LEU A 261 14.04 -15.76 -2.47
C LEU A 261 15.09 -16.11 -3.53
N ALA A 262 14.95 -15.64 -4.76
CA ALA A 262 15.96 -15.81 -5.81
C ALA A 262 17.29 -15.12 -5.47
N VAL A 263 17.25 -13.98 -4.77
CA VAL A 263 18.46 -13.30 -4.25
C VAL A 263 19.08 -14.10 -3.11
N LEU A 264 18.26 -14.70 -2.21
CA LEU A 264 18.74 -15.55 -1.13
C LEU A 264 19.51 -16.77 -1.68
N GLU A 265 18.98 -17.44 -2.68
CA GLU A 265 19.68 -18.55 -3.35
C GLU A 265 21.08 -18.16 -3.79
N VAL A 266 21.22 -16.99 -4.44
CA VAL A 266 22.53 -16.47 -4.87
C VAL A 266 23.44 -16.13 -3.69
N ALA A 267 22.88 -15.57 -2.63
CA ALA A 267 23.63 -15.23 -1.42
C ALA A 267 24.11 -16.48 -0.64
N MET A 268 23.46 -17.64 -0.82
CA MET A 268 23.84 -18.91 -0.22
C MET A 268 24.91 -19.66 -1.04
N LEU A 269 25.12 -19.32 -2.31
CA LEU A 269 26.20 -19.91 -3.10
C LEU A 269 27.56 -19.48 -2.52
N ALA A 270 28.42 -20.44 -2.18
CA ALA A 270 29.75 -20.23 -1.63
C ALA A 270 30.71 -19.48 -2.57
#